data_282ea3cf20ed8fb90f42861936f62ff9
#
_entry.id   282ea3cf20ed8fb90f42861936f62ff9
#
_cell.length_a   1.000
_cell.length_b   1.000
_cell.length_c   1.000
_cell.angle_alpha   90.00
_cell.angle_beta   90.00
_cell.angle_gamma   90.00
#
_symmetry.space_group_name_H-M   'P 1'
#
loop_
_entity.id
_entity.type
_entity.pdbx_description
1 polymer ?
#
loop_
_entity_poly.entity_id
_entity_poly.type
_entity_poly.pdbx_seq_one_letter_code
_entity_poly.pdbx_strand_id
1 'polypeptide(L)'
;XXXXGDIGCYTLGMNAPLSVTDTVICMGASISAGVGMERASIVANREDKKVFAFIGDSTFFHSGVTGLIESVYNNTPIVTVILDNRITGMTGHQENPGTGRTLQNREAPMVDIEALVLACGIKKENIKVVDPYKIEETSKAVKEAHDSTEPFVIITKQPCALIKDVLKKRANLKCKVDAEKCKKCKMCLKTGCPALKFQNGVVEIDESMCNGCEICKQVCPFDAIEKVGE
;
A
#
# COMPACT_ATOMS: atom_id res chain seq x y z
N UNK A 1 11.86 -8.55 5.21
CA UNK A 1 10.82 -8.94 4.61
C UNK A 1 11.10 -9.37 3.25
N UNK A 2 10.43 -10.20 2.93
CA UNK A 2 10.42 -10.65 1.64
C UNK A 2 9.16 -10.13 1.12
N UNK A 3 9.09 -9.43 0.26
CA UNK A 3 7.99 -8.85 -0.26
C UNK A 3 7.52 -9.58 -1.45
N UNK A 4 6.59 -10.21 -1.39
CA UNK A 4 5.93 -10.85 -2.42
C UNK A 4 5.00 -9.88 -3.00
N GLY A 5 5.15 -9.37 -4.14
CA GLY A 5 4.32 -8.40 -4.83
C GLY A 5 3.29 -9.07 -5.73
N ASP A 6 2.33 -8.27 -6.17
CA ASP A 6 1.30 -8.68 -7.12
C ASP A 6 1.30 -7.68 -8.29
N ILE A 7 0.44 -7.87 -9.28
CA ILE A 7 0.38 -6.97 -10.45
C ILE A 7 -0.64 -5.84 -10.17
N GLY A 8 -0.15 -4.62 -10.18
CA GLY A 8 -0.93 -3.40 -9.94
C GLY A 8 -0.01 -2.19 -9.97
N CYS A 9 -0.54 -0.99 -9.73
CA CYS A 9 0.30 0.23 -9.68
C CYS A 9 1.43 0.10 -8.66
N TYR A 10 1.16 -0.60 -7.57
CA TYR A 10 2.15 -0.85 -6.50
C TYR A 10 3.30 -1.77 -6.92
N THR A 11 3.18 -2.48 -8.04
CA THR A 11 4.29 -3.26 -8.62
C THR A 11 5.48 -2.34 -8.94
N LEU A 12 5.21 -1.07 -9.22
CA LEU A 12 6.26 -0.07 -9.49
C LEU A 12 7.20 0.12 -8.29
N GLY A 13 6.80 -0.31 -7.09
CA GLY A 13 7.65 -0.34 -5.90
C GLY A 13 8.88 -1.23 -6.04
N MET A 14 8.92 -2.10 -7.06
CA MET A 14 10.12 -2.90 -7.37
C MET A 14 11.26 -2.05 -7.92
N ASN A 15 10.95 -0.86 -8.45
CA ASN A 15 11.94 0.05 -9.05
C ASN A 15 12.55 0.98 -8.00
N ALA A 16 13.76 1.48 -8.32
CA ALA A 16 14.40 2.51 -7.50
C ALA A 16 13.52 3.76 -7.45
N PRO A 17 13.51 4.52 -6.36
CA PRO A 17 14.36 4.36 -5.16
C PRO A 17 13.82 3.38 -4.12
N LEU A 18 12.62 2.84 -4.32
CA LEU A 18 11.96 1.99 -3.33
C LEU A 18 12.59 0.59 -3.29
N SER A 19 12.63 -0.10 -4.44
CA SER A 19 13.23 -1.44 -4.58
C SER A 19 12.79 -2.42 -3.48
N VAL A 20 11.47 -2.41 -3.18
CA VAL A 20 10.94 -3.10 -2.01
C VAL A 20 10.35 -4.48 -2.32
N THR A 21 10.21 -4.85 -3.60
CA THR A 21 9.57 -6.10 -3.98
C THR A 21 10.61 -7.13 -4.43
N ASP A 22 10.61 -8.29 -3.80
CA ASP A 22 11.55 -9.39 -4.10
C ASP A 22 11.07 -10.25 -5.26
N THR A 23 9.74 -10.44 -5.40
CA THR A 23 9.20 -11.31 -6.45
C THR A 23 7.78 -10.88 -6.82
N VAL A 24 7.46 -11.01 -8.11
CA VAL A 24 6.13 -10.80 -8.68
C VAL A 24 5.89 -11.91 -9.71
N ILE A 25 4.74 -12.56 -9.67
CA ILE A 25 4.41 -13.66 -10.58
C ILE A 25 3.24 -13.27 -11.50
N CYS A 26 2.04 -13.18 -10.93
CA CYS A 26 0.84 -12.80 -11.68
C CYS A 26 -0.23 -12.29 -10.71
N MET A 27 -1.30 -11.70 -11.26
CA MET A 27 -2.40 -11.16 -10.44
C MET A 27 -2.97 -12.25 -9.53
N GLY A 28 -2.97 -11.99 -8.22
CA GLY A 28 -3.51 -12.89 -7.20
C GLY A 28 -2.52 -13.88 -6.61
N ALA A 29 -1.30 -13.97 -7.17
CA ALA A 29 -0.32 -14.96 -6.71
C ALA A 29 0.42 -14.57 -5.42
N SER A 30 0.41 -13.28 -5.03
CA SER A 30 1.25 -12.78 -3.93
C SER A 30 1.03 -13.54 -2.62
N ILE A 31 -0.23 -13.76 -2.24
CA ILE A 31 -0.56 -14.42 -0.97
C ILE A 31 -0.12 -15.90 -1.02
N SER A 32 -0.52 -16.63 -2.08
CA SER A 32 -0.18 -18.05 -2.21
C SER A 32 1.33 -18.28 -2.32
N ALA A 33 2.02 -17.41 -3.08
CA ALA A 33 3.49 -17.43 -3.16
C ALA A 33 4.12 -17.13 -1.79
N GLY A 34 3.55 -16.17 -1.06
CA GLY A 34 3.98 -15.83 0.30
C GLY A 34 3.84 -17.01 1.25
N VAL A 35 2.70 -17.72 1.20
CA VAL A 35 2.48 -18.94 1.99
C VAL A 35 3.56 -19.96 1.68
N GLY A 36 3.82 -20.19 0.38
CA GLY A 36 4.86 -21.15 -0.04
C GLY A 36 6.26 -20.79 0.46
N MET A 37 6.61 -19.49 0.36
CA MET A 37 7.91 -18.99 0.84
C MET A 37 8.06 -19.18 2.35
N GLU A 38 7.03 -18.82 3.11
CA GLU A 38 7.05 -18.96 4.57
C GLU A 38 7.18 -20.42 4.98
N ARG A 39 6.39 -21.31 4.36
CA ARG A 39 6.46 -22.75 4.63
C ARG A 39 7.86 -23.31 4.29
N ALA A 40 8.43 -22.89 3.16
CA ALA A 40 9.77 -23.31 2.78
C ALA A 40 10.83 -22.82 3.81
N SER A 41 10.67 -21.59 4.32
CA SER A 41 11.56 -21.03 5.34
C SER A 41 11.49 -21.83 6.65
N ILE A 42 10.28 -22.18 7.08
CA ILE A 42 10.05 -23.00 8.28
C ILE A 42 10.73 -24.36 8.13
N VAL A 43 10.50 -25.04 7.01
CA VAL A 43 11.10 -26.38 6.73
C VAL A 43 12.63 -26.30 6.68
N ALA A 44 13.16 -25.19 6.17
CA ALA A 44 14.62 -24.99 6.06
C ALA A 44 15.26 -24.45 7.35
N ASN A 45 14.48 -24.26 8.42
CA ASN A 45 14.92 -23.62 9.68
C ASN A 45 15.53 -22.24 9.42
N ARG A 46 14.91 -21.44 8.56
CA ARG A 46 15.37 -20.10 8.16
C ARG A 46 14.27 -19.07 8.44
N GLU A 47 13.84 -18.99 9.69
CA GLU A 47 12.75 -18.15 10.14
C GLU A 47 13.19 -16.73 10.50
N ASP A 48 14.28 -16.26 9.89
CA ASP A 48 14.85 -14.94 10.15
C ASP A 48 14.15 -13.81 9.36
N LYS A 49 13.22 -14.17 8.46
CA LYS A 49 12.56 -13.19 7.59
C LYS A 49 11.04 -13.36 7.57
N LYS A 50 10.34 -12.32 7.94
CA LYS A 50 8.88 -12.26 7.86
C LYS A 50 8.44 -12.01 6.41
N VAL A 51 7.48 -12.77 5.94
CA VAL A 51 6.94 -12.62 4.57
C VAL A 51 5.77 -11.64 4.57
N PHE A 52 5.83 -10.65 3.68
CA PHE A 52 4.76 -9.68 3.42
C PHE A 52 4.27 -9.88 1.99
N ALA A 53 2.99 -10.15 1.83
CA ALA A 53 2.33 -10.34 0.53
C ALA A 53 1.42 -9.13 0.26
N PHE A 54 1.71 -8.38 -0.80
CA PHE A 54 0.96 -7.18 -1.19
C PHE A 54 -0.03 -7.51 -2.29
N ILE A 55 -1.26 -7.03 -2.17
CA ILE A 55 -2.32 -7.30 -3.15
C ILE A 55 -3.29 -6.10 -3.20
N GLY A 56 -3.74 -5.74 -4.40
CA GLY A 56 -4.76 -4.69 -4.56
C GLY A 56 -6.17 -5.20 -4.20
N ASP A 57 -7.07 -4.29 -3.88
CA ASP A 57 -8.45 -4.60 -3.50
C ASP A 57 -9.18 -5.44 -4.56
N SER A 58 -9.14 -5.02 -5.81
CA SER A 58 -9.77 -5.75 -6.92
C SER A 58 -9.23 -7.17 -7.03
N THR A 59 -7.91 -7.31 -7.02
CA THR A 59 -7.25 -8.62 -7.13
C THR A 59 -7.57 -9.50 -5.92
N PHE A 60 -7.65 -8.91 -4.72
CA PHE A 60 -8.04 -9.63 -3.52
C PHE A 60 -9.43 -10.27 -3.69
N PHE A 61 -10.40 -9.50 -4.18
CA PHE A 61 -11.77 -10.02 -4.40
C PHE A 61 -11.80 -11.19 -5.37
N HIS A 62 -11.05 -11.13 -6.48
CA HIS A 62 -11.18 -12.16 -7.51
C HIS A 62 -10.25 -13.37 -7.33
N SER A 63 -9.13 -13.23 -6.62
CA SER A 63 -8.18 -14.35 -6.49
C SER A 63 -7.35 -14.38 -5.21
N GLY A 64 -7.43 -13.34 -4.36
CA GLY A 64 -6.64 -13.30 -3.12
C GLY A 64 -7.27 -14.09 -1.97
N VAL A 65 -8.61 -14.18 -1.94
CA VAL A 65 -9.36 -14.80 -0.84
C VAL A 65 -8.92 -16.24 -0.59
N THR A 66 -8.74 -17.02 -1.66
CA THR A 66 -8.34 -18.44 -1.54
C THR A 66 -6.96 -18.59 -0.90
N GLY A 67 -6.02 -17.71 -1.25
CA GLY A 67 -4.69 -17.70 -0.63
C GLY A 67 -4.75 -17.32 0.85
N LEU A 68 -5.63 -16.38 1.21
CA LEU A 68 -5.81 -15.98 2.60
C LEU A 68 -6.40 -17.14 3.43
N ILE A 69 -7.41 -17.84 2.90
CA ILE A 69 -8.01 -19.02 3.56
C ILE A 69 -6.93 -20.09 3.79
N GLU A 70 -6.07 -20.29 2.79
CA GLU A 70 -4.95 -21.25 2.88
C GLU A 70 -3.98 -20.88 4.01
N SER A 71 -3.64 -19.57 4.13
CA SER A 71 -2.74 -19.13 5.19
C SER A 71 -3.34 -19.36 6.58
N VAL A 72 -4.64 -19.15 6.74
CA VAL A 72 -5.36 -19.39 8.01
C VAL A 72 -5.43 -20.88 8.29
N TYR A 73 -5.88 -21.68 7.32
CA TYR A 73 -6.06 -23.12 7.48
C TYR A 73 -4.78 -23.81 7.95
N ASN A 74 -3.64 -23.42 7.38
CA ASN A 74 -2.34 -23.98 7.72
C ASN A 74 -1.57 -23.19 8.77
N ASN A 75 -2.20 -22.17 9.36
CA ASN A 75 -1.59 -21.28 10.36
C ASN A 75 -0.19 -20.80 9.91
N THR A 76 -0.10 -20.35 8.66
CA THR A 76 1.15 -19.85 8.09
C THR A 76 1.29 -18.35 8.41
N PRO A 77 2.27 -17.92 9.21
CA PRO A 77 2.31 -16.57 9.77
C PRO A 77 2.83 -15.52 8.78
N ILE A 78 2.17 -15.39 7.62
CA ILE A 78 2.47 -14.32 6.67
C ILE A 78 1.69 -13.05 7.03
N VAL A 79 2.16 -11.93 6.53
CA VAL A 79 1.43 -10.65 6.59
C VAL A 79 0.87 -10.36 5.21
N THR A 80 -0.45 -10.32 5.10
CA THR A 80 -1.13 -9.90 3.87
C THR A 80 -1.44 -8.41 3.96
N VAL A 81 -0.97 -7.62 2.98
CA VAL A 81 -1.23 -6.18 2.91
C VAL A 81 -2.18 -5.93 1.73
N ILE A 82 -3.43 -5.60 2.05
CA ILE A 82 -4.47 -5.31 1.05
C ILE A 82 -4.49 -3.80 0.81
N LEU A 83 -4.22 -3.40 -0.43
CA LEU A 83 -4.14 -2.00 -0.82
C LEU A 83 -5.51 -1.56 -1.37
N ASP A 84 -6.38 -1.10 -0.48
CA ASP A 84 -7.75 -0.67 -0.80
C ASP A 84 -7.74 0.77 -1.32
N ASN A 85 -7.62 0.90 -2.64
CA ASN A 85 -7.66 2.20 -3.30
C ASN A 85 -9.01 2.50 -3.98
N ARG A 86 -10.02 1.65 -3.76
CA ARG A 86 -11.39 1.84 -4.24
C ARG A 86 -11.51 1.88 -5.76
N ILE A 87 -10.61 1.21 -6.50
CA ILE A 87 -10.68 1.17 -7.96
C ILE A 87 -9.71 0.11 -8.52
N THR A 88 -10.03 -0.47 -9.66
CA THR A 88 -9.08 -1.30 -10.40
C THR A 88 -8.25 -0.37 -11.27
N GLY A 89 -7.16 0.18 -10.68
CA GLY A 89 -6.45 1.34 -11.24
C GLY A 89 -5.69 1.12 -12.53
N MET A 90 -4.75 0.18 -12.51
CA MET A 90 -3.75 0.02 -13.58
C MET A 90 -4.36 -0.25 -14.96
N THR A 91 -5.49 -0.95 -15.01
CA THR A 91 -6.14 -1.38 -16.27
C THR A 91 -7.16 -0.39 -16.81
N GLY A 92 -7.28 0.79 -16.21
CA GLY A 92 -8.16 1.85 -16.72
C GLY A 92 -9.28 2.29 -15.79
N HIS A 93 -9.09 2.10 -14.50
CA HIS A 93 -10.02 2.58 -13.47
C HIS A 93 -11.42 1.93 -13.53
N GLN A 94 -11.44 0.59 -13.62
CA GLN A 94 -12.71 -0.15 -13.58
C GLN A 94 -13.24 -0.26 -12.14
N GLU A 95 -14.59 -0.31 -12.05
CA GLU A 95 -15.24 -0.62 -10.79
C GLU A 95 -14.92 -2.06 -10.35
N ASN A 96 -15.01 -2.31 -9.04
CA ASN A 96 -14.81 -3.65 -8.46
C ASN A 96 -15.80 -3.86 -7.31
N PRO A 97 -15.90 -5.05 -6.73
CA PRO A 97 -16.91 -5.31 -5.68
C PRO A 97 -16.83 -4.39 -4.45
N GLY A 98 -15.69 -3.75 -4.21
CA GLY A 98 -15.51 -2.82 -3.08
C GLY A 98 -15.91 -1.38 -3.37
N THR A 99 -16.32 -1.05 -4.61
CA THR A 99 -16.59 0.34 -4.99
C THR A 99 -18.05 0.77 -4.80
N GLY A 100 -18.99 -0.19 -4.76
CA GLY A 100 -20.42 0.10 -4.64
C GLY A 100 -21.07 0.49 -5.97
N ARG A 101 -20.42 0.22 -7.08
CA ARG A 101 -20.94 0.51 -8.44
C ARG A 101 -20.64 -0.61 -9.41
N THR A 102 -21.53 -0.78 -10.37
CA THR A 102 -21.32 -1.70 -11.49
C THR A 102 -20.48 -1.03 -12.57
N LEU A 103 -20.03 -1.80 -13.55
CA LEU A 103 -19.30 -1.30 -14.72
C LEU A 103 -20.13 -0.26 -15.50
N GLN A 104 -21.47 -0.37 -15.48
CA GLN A 104 -22.38 0.60 -16.11
C GLN A 104 -22.72 1.78 -15.20
N ASN A 105 -21.95 1.97 -14.13
CA ASN A 105 -22.12 3.06 -13.17
C ASN A 105 -23.48 3.06 -12.44
N ARG A 106 -24.08 1.89 -12.26
CA ARG A 106 -25.30 1.72 -11.44
C ARG A 106 -24.89 1.42 -10.00
N GLU A 107 -25.72 1.79 -9.05
CA GLU A 107 -25.51 1.41 -7.64
C GLU A 107 -25.50 -0.11 -7.49
N ALA A 108 -24.62 -0.61 -6.63
CA ALA A 108 -24.47 -2.04 -6.36
C ALA A 108 -24.09 -2.24 -4.89
N PRO A 109 -24.41 -3.40 -4.30
CA PRO A 109 -23.93 -3.72 -2.96
C PRO A 109 -22.40 -3.70 -2.93
N MET A 110 -21.87 -3.14 -1.86
CA MET A 110 -20.42 -3.04 -1.66
C MET A 110 -19.95 -4.16 -0.74
N VAL A 111 -18.94 -4.90 -1.16
CA VAL A 111 -18.32 -5.93 -0.33
C VAL A 111 -17.31 -5.25 0.62
N ASP A 112 -17.45 -5.50 1.90
CA ASP A 112 -16.55 -4.97 2.90
C ASP A 112 -15.34 -5.90 3.06
N ILE A 113 -14.14 -5.37 2.82
CA ILE A 113 -12.89 -6.15 2.87
C ILE A 113 -12.62 -6.64 4.30
N GLU A 114 -12.85 -5.80 5.30
CA GLU A 114 -12.60 -6.19 6.70
C GLU A 114 -13.52 -7.35 7.12
N ALA A 115 -14.80 -7.26 6.77
CA ALA A 115 -15.75 -8.33 7.03
C ALA A 115 -15.36 -9.62 6.30
N LEU A 116 -14.89 -9.49 5.04
CA LEU A 116 -14.46 -10.64 4.24
C LEU A 116 -13.20 -11.30 4.85
N VAL A 117 -12.25 -10.50 5.31
CA VAL A 117 -11.02 -10.99 5.96
C VAL A 117 -11.37 -11.74 7.27
N LEU A 118 -12.31 -11.19 8.05
CA LEU A 118 -12.82 -11.85 9.25
C LEU A 118 -13.48 -13.19 8.89
N ALA A 119 -14.29 -13.20 7.84
CA ALA A 119 -14.97 -14.43 7.37
C ALA A 119 -13.98 -15.50 6.89
N CYS A 120 -12.78 -15.11 6.41
CA CYS A 120 -11.71 -16.05 6.05
C CYS A 120 -11.04 -16.66 7.28
N GLY A 121 -11.34 -16.17 8.51
CA GLY A 121 -10.83 -16.73 9.74
C GLY A 121 -9.66 -15.98 10.38
N ILE A 122 -9.29 -14.82 9.86
CA ILE A 122 -8.27 -13.97 10.51
C ILE A 122 -8.86 -13.44 11.83
N LYS A 123 -8.12 -13.56 12.91
CA LYS A 123 -8.53 -13.03 14.23
C LYS A 123 -8.64 -11.51 14.18
N LYS A 124 -9.63 -10.95 14.84
CA LYS A 124 -9.89 -9.50 14.83
C LYS A 124 -8.67 -8.68 15.26
N GLU A 125 -7.94 -9.13 16.28
CA GLU A 125 -6.73 -8.47 16.77
C GLU A 125 -5.59 -8.46 15.74
N ASN A 126 -5.62 -9.39 14.79
CA ASN A 126 -4.64 -9.52 13.71
C ASN A 126 -5.07 -8.79 12.43
N ILE A 127 -6.09 -7.92 12.52
CA ILE A 127 -6.50 -7.07 11.39
C ILE A 127 -6.25 -5.62 11.77
N LYS A 128 -5.53 -4.89 10.92
CA LYS A 128 -5.34 -3.44 11.10
C LYS A 128 -5.79 -2.71 9.85
N VAL A 129 -6.64 -1.72 10.04
CA VAL A 129 -7.08 -0.81 8.98
C VAL A 129 -6.36 0.51 9.20
N VAL A 130 -5.60 0.97 8.21
CA VAL A 130 -4.76 2.17 8.35
C VAL A 130 -4.91 3.10 7.15
N ASP A 131 -4.66 4.38 7.38
CA ASP A 131 -4.52 5.37 6.30
C ASP A 131 -3.04 5.39 5.87
N PRO A 132 -2.71 4.95 4.63
CA PRO A 132 -1.30 4.93 4.19
C PRO A 132 -0.66 6.31 4.07
N TYR A 133 -1.46 7.38 4.13
CA TYR A 133 -0.90 8.74 4.18
C TYR A 133 -0.42 9.12 5.59
N LYS A 134 -0.66 8.28 6.60
CA LYS A 134 -0.18 8.47 7.97
C LYS A 134 0.94 7.48 8.25
N ILE A 135 2.18 7.95 8.10
CA ILE A 135 3.37 7.07 8.20
C ILE A 135 3.48 6.41 9.58
N GLU A 136 3.23 7.17 10.64
CA GLU A 136 3.34 6.65 12.01
C GLU A 136 2.35 5.51 12.26
N GLU A 137 1.08 5.72 11.87
CA GLU A 137 0.00 4.72 12.00
C GLU A 137 0.35 3.45 11.23
N THR A 138 0.78 3.62 9.98
CA THR A 138 1.16 2.51 9.10
C THR A 138 2.38 1.76 9.65
N SER A 139 3.39 2.50 10.13
CA SER A 139 4.61 1.90 10.71
C SER A 139 4.30 1.06 11.95
N LYS A 140 3.37 1.55 12.79
CA LYS A 140 2.93 0.81 13.98
C LYS A 140 2.28 -0.51 13.57
N ALA A 141 1.35 -0.47 12.60
CA ALA A 141 0.67 -1.68 12.12
C ALA A 141 1.68 -2.69 11.51
N VAL A 142 2.66 -2.19 10.76
CA VAL A 142 3.71 -3.05 10.16
C VAL A 142 4.55 -3.72 11.26
N LYS A 143 4.90 -3.00 12.33
CA LYS A 143 5.66 -3.57 13.46
C LYS A 143 4.86 -4.66 14.17
N GLU A 144 3.58 -4.38 14.48
CA GLU A 144 2.70 -5.38 15.13
C GLU A 144 2.57 -6.63 14.25
N ALA A 145 2.38 -6.44 12.94
CA ALA A 145 2.26 -7.55 11.99
C ALA A 145 3.56 -8.35 11.89
N HIS A 146 4.71 -7.66 11.90
CA HIS A 146 6.03 -8.30 11.85
C HIS A 146 6.23 -9.25 13.04
N ASP A 147 5.78 -8.83 14.20
CA ASP A 147 6.00 -9.57 15.45
C ASP A 147 4.97 -10.69 15.68
N SER A 148 3.91 -10.73 14.86
CA SER A 148 2.87 -11.76 14.98
C SER A 148 3.40 -13.15 14.56
N THR A 149 2.99 -14.18 15.31
CA THR A 149 3.27 -15.59 14.99
C THR A 149 2.09 -16.26 14.29
N GLU A 150 1.10 -15.48 13.88
CA GLU A 150 -0.10 -15.97 13.19
C GLU A 150 -0.33 -15.17 11.92
N PRO A 151 -1.19 -15.66 10.99
CA PRO A 151 -1.58 -14.86 9.83
C PRO A 151 -2.11 -13.48 10.25
N PHE A 152 -1.67 -12.45 9.56
CA PHE A 152 -1.98 -11.06 9.91
C PHE A 152 -2.36 -10.28 8.65
N VAL A 153 -3.34 -9.39 8.76
CA VAL A 153 -3.79 -8.59 7.61
C VAL A 153 -3.71 -7.10 7.94
N ILE A 154 -3.08 -6.34 7.05
CA ILE A 154 -3.12 -4.88 7.08
C ILE A 154 -3.94 -4.43 5.86
N ILE A 155 -4.98 -3.64 6.09
CA ILE A 155 -5.81 -3.06 5.04
C ILE A 155 -5.47 -1.56 4.98
N THR A 156 -4.81 -1.12 3.91
CA THR A 156 -4.54 0.32 3.74
C THR A 156 -5.70 0.94 2.96
N LYS A 157 -6.38 1.90 3.57
CA LYS A 157 -7.57 2.53 2.97
C LYS A 157 -7.28 3.96 2.54
N GLN A 158 -7.16 4.19 1.23
CA GLN A 158 -7.05 5.54 0.68
C GLN A 158 -7.46 5.52 -0.79
N PRO A 159 -8.56 6.22 -1.17
CA PRO A 159 -8.98 6.24 -2.57
C PRO A 159 -7.87 6.70 -3.51
N CYS A 160 -7.78 6.06 -4.67
CA CYS A 160 -6.78 6.40 -5.68
C CYS A 160 -6.83 7.89 -6.01
N ALA A 161 -5.67 8.54 -5.97
CA ALA A 161 -5.55 9.98 -6.22
C ALA A 161 -6.00 10.39 -7.64
N LEU A 162 -6.11 9.44 -8.56
CA LEU A 162 -6.51 9.70 -9.95
C LEU A 162 -8.02 9.55 -10.19
N ILE A 163 -8.80 9.17 -9.18
CA ILE A 163 -10.26 9.17 -9.27
C ILE A 163 -10.74 10.63 -9.43
N LYS A 164 -11.60 10.90 -10.40
CA LYS A 164 -12.03 12.25 -10.78
C LYS A 164 -12.45 13.13 -9.60
N ASP A 165 -13.25 12.58 -8.70
CA ASP A 165 -13.74 13.34 -7.54
C ASP A 165 -12.62 13.56 -6.49
N VAL A 166 -11.69 12.62 -6.38
CA VAL A 166 -10.51 12.79 -5.52
C VAL A 166 -9.59 13.86 -6.10
N LEU A 167 -9.37 13.84 -7.43
CA LEU A 167 -8.59 14.86 -8.13
C LEU A 167 -9.17 16.26 -7.88
N LYS A 168 -10.49 16.41 -8.02
CA LYS A 168 -11.17 17.69 -7.79
C LYS A 168 -10.96 18.18 -6.35
N LYS A 169 -11.16 17.29 -5.36
CA LYS A 169 -11.02 17.62 -3.94
C LYS A 169 -9.58 18.00 -3.58
N ARG A 170 -8.60 17.45 -4.30
CA ARG A 170 -7.18 17.67 -4.02
C ARG A 170 -6.51 18.66 -4.99
N ALA A 171 -7.26 19.26 -5.90
CA ALA A 171 -6.70 20.13 -6.95
C ALA A 171 -5.83 21.25 -6.39
N ASN A 172 -6.27 21.84 -5.28
CA ASN A 172 -5.57 22.96 -4.65
C ASN A 172 -4.56 22.53 -3.58
N LEU A 173 -4.57 21.24 -3.19
CA LEU A 173 -3.68 20.74 -2.12
C LEU A 173 -2.30 20.45 -2.69
N LYS A 174 -1.30 21.18 -2.24
CA LYS A 174 0.09 21.01 -2.71
C LYS A 174 1.03 20.98 -1.51
N CYS A 175 2.25 20.56 -1.76
CA CYS A 175 3.35 20.74 -0.81
C CYS A 175 4.38 21.66 -1.46
N LYS A 176 5.05 22.47 -0.65
CA LYS A 176 6.16 23.33 -1.07
C LYS A 176 7.37 23.12 -0.19
N VAL A 177 8.55 23.30 -0.78
CA VAL A 177 9.82 23.24 -0.05
C VAL A 177 10.20 24.66 0.37
N ASP A 178 10.47 24.82 1.67
CA ASP A 178 11.08 26.03 2.23
C ASP A 178 12.60 25.93 2.01
N ALA A 179 13.11 26.73 1.09
CA ALA A 179 14.53 26.71 0.70
C ALA A 179 15.48 27.07 1.84
N GLU A 180 15.07 27.88 2.79
CA GLU A 180 15.88 28.29 3.95
C GLU A 180 16.05 27.15 4.95
N LYS A 181 14.97 26.40 5.19
CA LYS A 181 14.97 25.25 6.10
C LYS A 181 15.60 24.01 5.48
N CYS A 182 15.54 23.90 4.12
CA CYS A 182 15.95 22.69 3.43
C CYS A 182 17.48 22.46 3.51
N LYS A 183 17.89 21.38 4.17
CA LYS A 183 19.31 20.99 4.28
C LYS A 183 19.80 20.09 3.13
N LYS A 184 18.98 19.91 2.08
CA LYS A 184 19.34 19.16 0.87
C LYS A 184 19.73 17.69 1.16
N CYS A 185 19.23 17.12 2.23
CA CYS A 185 19.55 15.75 2.68
C CYS A 185 18.94 14.65 1.79
N LYS A 186 18.00 15.00 0.90
CA LYS A 186 17.37 14.09 -0.07
C LYS A 186 16.50 12.98 0.55
N MET A 187 16.18 13.05 1.85
CA MET A 187 15.33 12.02 2.50
C MET A 187 13.95 11.94 1.83
N CYS A 188 13.37 13.09 1.47
CA CYS A 188 12.07 13.14 0.80
C CYS A 188 12.07 12.42 -0.56
N LEU A 189 13.20 12.41 -1.28
CA LEU A 189 13.30 11.73 -2.58
C LEU A 189 13.20 10.21 -2.44
N LYS A 190 13.56 9.67 -1.27
CA LYS A 190 13.48 8.21 -1.00
C LYS A 190 12.05 7.71 -0.97
N THR A 191 11.06 8.61 -0.88
CA THR A 191 9.63 8.22 -0.94
C THR A 191 9.20 7.75 -2.33
N GLY A 192 10.02 8.01 -3.37
CA GLY A 192 9.69 7.65 -4.74
C GLY A 192 8.61 8.53 -5.36
N CYS A 193 8.31 9.67 -4.75
CA CYS A 193 7.26 10.58 -5.25
C CYS A 193 7.69 11.21 -6.58
N PRO A 194 6.88 11.06 -7.66
CA PRO A 194 7.25 11.61 -8.97
C PRO A 194 7.24 13.14 -9.01
N ALA A 195 6.56 13.80 -8.05
CA ALA A 195 6.56 15.26 -7.97
C ALA A 195 7.86 15.83 -7.41
N LEU A 196 8.67 15.00 -6.70
CA LEU A 196 9.91 15.48 -6.05
C LEU A 196 11.11 15.33 -6.98
N LYS A 197 11.85 16.42 -7.14
CA LYS A 197 13.04 16.47 -8.00
C LYS A 197 14.20 17.13 -7.25
N PHE A 198 15.42 16.73 -7.59
CA PHE A 198 16.64 17.42 -7.12
C PHE A 198 17.35 17.96 -8.35
N GLN A 199 17.26 19.26 -8.54
CA GLN A 199 17.84 19.95 -9.70
C GLN A 199 18.56 21.20 -9.24
N ASN A 200 19.68 21.51 -9.87
CA ASN A 200 20.47 22.73 -9.59
C ASN A 200 20.82 22.88 -8.10
N GLY A 201 21.03 21.74 -7.41
CA GLY A 201 21.41 21.75 -6.00
C GLY A 201 20.28 22.00 -5.02
N VAL A 202 19.02 21.99 -5.46
CA VAL A 202 17.85 22.20 -4.60
C VAL A 202 16.82 21.10 -4.78
N VAL A 203 16.00 20.89 -3.74
CA VAL A 203 14.84 20.00 -3.81
C VAL A 203 13.64 20.84 -4.24
N GLU A 204 12.94 20.40 -5.26
CA GLU A 204 11.75 21.07 -5.78
C GLU A 204 10.57 20.10 -5.82
N ILE A 205 9.36 20.66 -5.72
CA ILE A 205 8.12 19.90 -5.88
C ILE A 205 7.39 20.44 -7.11
N ASP A 206 7.14 19.56 -8.06
CA ASP A 206 6.36 19.86 -9.25
C ASP A 206 4.87 19.91 -8.84
N GLU A 207 4.32 21.12 -8.80
CA GLU A 207 2.93 21.34 -8.37
C GLU A 207 1.92 20.65 -9.28
N SER A 208 2.24 20.46 -10.55
CA SER A 208 1.33 19.78 -11.50
C SER A 208 1.15 18.29 -11.16
N MET A 209 2.16 17.69 -10.53
CA MET A 209 2.15 16.27 -10.14
C MET A 209 1.81 16.07 -8.66
N CYS A 210 1.87 17.12 -7.85
CA CYS A 210 1.64 17.03 -6.41
C CYS A 210 0.14 16.93 -6.10
N ASN A 211 -0.24 15.96 -5.27
CA ASN A 211 -1.65 15.80 -4.82
C ASN A 211 -1.83 16.12 -3.33
N GLY A 212 -0.84 16.75 -2.69
CA GLY A 212 -0.94 17.17 -1.31
C GLY A 212 -1.05 16.06 -0.26
N CYS A 213 -0.49 14.88 -0.53
CA CYS A 213 -0.59 13.73 0.40
C CYS A 213 0.27 13.87 1.67
N GLU A 214 1.18 14.83 1.69
CA GLU A 214 2.04 15.16 2.85
C GLU A 214 3.04 14.06 3.28
N ILE A 215 3.23 13.00 2.51
CA ILE A 215 4.23 11.96 2.82
C ILE A 215 5.64 12.59 2.92
N CYS A 216 5.98 13.44 1.92
CA CYS A 216 7.30 14.10 1.89
C CYS A 216 7.52 15.01 3.11
N LYS A 217 6.47 15.64 3.61
CA LYS A 217 6.51 16.47 4.83
C LYS A 217 6.82 15.61 6.06
N GLN A 218 6.14 14.46 6.20
CA GLN A 218 6.32 13.56 7.36
C GLN A 218 7.73 12.95 7.43
N VAL A 219 8.39 12.76 6.27
CA VAL A 219 9.75 12.20 6.25
C VAL A 219 10.85 13.26 6.32
N CYS A 220 10.47 14.54 6.33
CA CYS A 220 11.46 15.61 6.37
C CYS A 220 11.93 15.88 7.81
N PRO A 221 13.20 15.59 8.16
CA PRO A 221 13.66 15.78 9.54
C PRO A 221 13.93 17.24 9.92
N PHE A 222 13.72 18.17 8.97
CA PHE A 222 14.00 19.60 9.16
C PHE A 222 12.74 20.46 9.03
N ASP A 223 11.56 19.84 8.93
CA ASP A 223 10.28 20.53 8.72
C ASP A 223 10.34 21.55 7.57
N ALA A 224 11.10 21.19 6.53
CA ALA A 224 11.32 22.08 5.38
C ALA A 224 10.28 21.91 4.28
N ILE A 225 9.22 21.11 4.52
CA ILE A 225 8.14 20.91 3.54
C ILE A 225 6.82 21.25 4.20
N GLU A 226 6.08 22.13 3.58
CA GLU A 226 4.82 22.63 4.10
C GLU A 226 3.68 22.30 3.13
N LYS A 227 2.50 22.06 3.67
CA LYS A 227 1.28 21.92 2.88
C LYS A 227 0.74 23.32 2.57
N VAL A 228 0.33 23.55 1.36
CA VAL A 228 -0.33 24.78 0.92
C VAL A 228 -1.64 24.44 0.21
N GLY A 229 -2.58 25.38 0.29
CA GLY A 229 -3.91 25.22 -0.29
C GLY A 229 -4.93 24.66 0.70
N GLU A 230 -6.22 24.85 0.34
CA GLU A 230 -7.41 24.41 1.08
C GLU A 230 -8.35 23.60 0.18
#